data_b044001a4dcf19149d4608a71d8fe2d9
#
_entry.id   b044001a4dcf19149d4608a71d8fe2d9
#
_cell.length_a   1.000
_cell.length_b   1.000
_cell.length_c   1.000
_cell.angle_alpha   90.00
_cell.angle_beta   90.00
_cell.angle_gamma   90.00
#
_symmetry.space_group_name_H-M   'P 1'
#
loop_
_entity.id
_entity.type
_entity.pdbx_description
1 polymer ?
#
loop_
_entity_poly.entity_id
_entity_poly.type
_entity_poly.pdbx_seq_one_letter_code
_entity_poly.pdbx_strand_id
1 'polypeptide(L)'
;MNIGEVIDKLTVSQSTVQEFYNEGYGHAEFKVKGTDIFADDLVKYFSEEVHSGKSLGWIKTEDKFRIRSSELTILTGVSGHGKSMWLSQVVLSMMKQNTKCLIASLEMRPVLTLARMITQALGSPEPTDDYIRKFCDRAKDKLYIYDQTGSTKSEDMIATLHYGKYVLGVDVFIIDSLMKLDDVTEESLDGQKRLTNSLAVIARDLQVSIFLVAHTRKLKDESEIPDATNIMGSSHIRNLCDNIICVWRNRYKEKLIEEGKTSDDELKIIPDAKVFVQKQRNAQWEGSFNFWFDQKGLRYNESPPK
;
A
#
# COMPACT_ATOMS: atom_id res chain seq x y z
N MET A 1 51.23 2.02 -3.89
CA MET A 1 51.00 0.86 -3.03
C MET A 1 50.15 -0.11 -3.83
N ASN A 2 50.74 -1.26 -4.18
CA ASN A 2 50.07 -2.25 -5.04
C ASN A 2 49.03 -3.00 -4.22
N ILE A 3 47.83 -3.25 -4.77
CA ILE A 3 46.75 -3.97 -4.11
C ILE A 3 47.21 -5.34 -3.56
N GLY A 4 48.16 -6.00 -4.24
CA GLY A 4 48.80 -7.23 -3.75
C GLY A 4 49.54 -7.07 -2.43
N GLU A 5 50.22 -5.93 -2.19
CA GLU A 5 50.91 -5.66 -0.93
C GLU A 5 50.00 -5.34 0.26
N VAL A 6 48.74 -4.94 -0.04
CA VAL A 6 47.72 -4.71 0.98
C VAL A 6 47.06 -6.04 1.36
N ILE A 7 46.89 -6.94 0.41
CA ILE A 7 46.31 -8.29 0.63
C ILE A 7 47.29 -9.15 1.45
N ASP A 8 48.59 -9.07 1.19
CA ASP A 8 49.60 -9.82 1.96
C ASP A 8 49.79 -9.32 3.40
N LYS A 9 49.34 -8.09 3.71
CA LYS A 9 49.35 -7.55 5.08
C LYS A 9 48.06 -7.87 5.85
N LEU A 10 47.04 -8.33 5.20
CA LEU A 10 45.82 -8.89 5.78
C LEU A 10 45.91 -10.43 5.77
N THR A 11 46.93 -10.98 6.43
CA THR A 11 47.00 -12.43 6.66
C THR A 11 45.91 -12.86 7.64
N VAL A 12 44.68 -12.95 7.12
CA VAL A 12 43.64 -13.75 7.74
C VAL A 12 44.04 -15.20 7.46
N SER A 13 44.50 -15.91 8.49
CA SER A 13 44.88 -17.31 8.33
C SER A 13 43.65 -18.14 7.87
N GLN A 14 43.87 -19.24 7.16
CA GLN A 14 42.81 -20.16 6.79
C GLN A 14 41.96 -20.63 8.03
N SER A 15 42.61 -20.73 9.21
CA SER A 15 41.95 -21.02 10.48
C SER A 15 40.98 -19.92 10.91
N THR A 16 41.33 -18.66 10.74
CA THR A 16 40.47 -17.51 11.07
C THR A 16 39.25 -17.44 10.13
N VAL A 17 39.42 -17.77 8.85
CA VAL A 17 38.29 -17.88 7.90
C VAL A 17 37.38 -19.05 8.30
N GLN A 18 37.94 -20.17 8.73
CA GLN A 18 37.17 -21.34 9.16
C GLN A 18 36.44 -21.10 10.49
N GLU A 19 37.06 -20.36 11.42
CA GLU A 19 36.41 -19.92 12.69
C GLU A 19 35.25 -18.97 12.40
N PHE A 20 35.42 -17.98 11.53
CA PHE A 20 34.35 -17.11 11.06
C PHE A 20 33.22 -17.90 10.42
N TYR A 21 33.54 -18.92 9.63
CA TYR A 21 32.56 -19.81 8.99
C TYR A 21 31.76 -20.59 10.02
N ASN A 22 32.40 -21.09 11.08
CA ASN A 22 31.80 -21.89 12.14
C ASN A 22 30.99 -21.04 13.15
N GLU A 23 31.30 -19.75 13.32
CA GLU A 23 30.65 -18.84 14.25
C GLU A 23 29.33 -18.21 13.73
N GLY A 24 28.71 -18.77 12.69
CA GLY A 24 27.37 -18.35 12.22
C GLY A 24 27.35 -17.63 10.87
N TYR A 25 28.49 -17.46 10.22
CA TYR A 25 28.55 -16.93 8.85
C TYR A 25 28.35 -17.99 7.76
N GLY A 26 28.23 -19.25 8.14
CA GLY A 26 27.99 -20.38 7.22
C GLY A 26 26.70 -20.28 6.38
N HIS A 27 25.81 -19.35 6.70
CA HIS A 27 24.63 -19.07 5.88
C HIS A 27 24.88 -18.00 4.78
N ALA A 28 26.03 -17.35 4.75
CA ALA A 28 26.35 -16.36 3.71
C ALA A 28 26.45 -17.00 2.31
N GLU A 29 26.96 -18.22 2.24
CA GLU A 29 27.08 -19.01 1.00
C GLU A 29 25.72 -19.23 0.31
N PHE A 30 24.63 -19.38 1.09
CA PHE A 30 23.29 -19.51 0.53
C PHE A 30 22.69 -18.19 0.04
N LYS A 31 23.25 -17.04 0.46
CA LYS A 31 22.76 -15.72 0.12
C LYS A 31 23.56 -15.04 -1.01
N VAL A 32 24.85 -15.39 -1.14
CA VAL A 32 25.72 -14.86 -2.21
C VAL A 32 25.68 -15.85 -3.38
N LYS A 33 25.22 -15.38 -4.52
CA LYS A 33 24.98 -16.21 -5.70
C LYS A 33 25.61 -15.57 -6.93
N GLY A 34 26.12 -16.40 -7.83
CA GLY A 34 26.58 -15.95 -9.15
C GLY A 34 25.42 -15.42 -9.99
N THR A 35 25.72 -14.56 -10.95
CA THR A 35 24.70 -13.95 -11.83
C THR A 35 24.03 -14.94 -12.76
N ASP A 36 24.68 -16.05 -13.05
CA ASP A 36 24.24 -17.13 -13.94
C ASP A 36 22.93 -17.77 -13.46
N ILE A 37 22.78 -17.94 -12.14
CA ILE A 37 21.55 -18.55 -11.58
C ILE A 37 20.30 -17.67 -11.75
N PHE A 38 20.47 -16.38 -12.04
CA PHE A 38 19.37 -15.44 -12.29
C PHE A 38 18.98 -15.33 -13.77
N ALA A 39 19.64 -16.09 -14.67
CA ALA A 39 19.45 -15.95 -16.10
C ALA A 39 18.00 -16.20 -16.53
N ASP A 40 17.38 -17.28 -16.06
CA ASP A 40 15.99 -17.62 -16.40
C ASP A 40 15.01 -16.58 -15.81
N ASP A 41 15.25 -16.14 -14.59
CA ASP A 41 14.45 -15.08 -13.96
C ASP A 41 14.56 -13.76 -14.72
N LEU A 42 15.77 -13.43 -15.23
CA LEU A 42 15.99 -12.24 -16.05
C LEU A 42 15.30 -12.35 -17.42
N VAL A 43 15.39 -13.52 -18.08
CA VAL A 43 14.67 -13.76 -19.35
C VAL A 43 13.18 -13.57 -19.13
N LYS A 44 12.62 -14.16 -18.07
CA LYS A 44 11.23 -13.98 -17.68
C LYS A 44 10.91 -12.51 -17.38
N TYR A 45 11.77 -11.83 -16.65
CA TYR A 45 11.67 -10.41 -16.33
C TYR A 45 11.57 -9.53 -17.58
N PHE A 46 12.34 -9.76 -18.61
CA PHE A 46 12.33 -8.96 -19.83
C PHE A 46 11.31 -9.42 -20.87
N SER A 47 10.79 -10.66 -20.78
CA SER A 47 9.84 -11.20 -21.75
C SER A 47 8.38 -11.03 -21.34
N GLU A 48 8.07 -10.91 -20.06
CA GLU A 48 6.71 -10.76 -19.56
C GLU A 48 6.39 -9.29 -19.26
N GLU A 49 5.13 -8.88 -19.54
CA GLU A 49 4.55 -7.62 -19.03
C GLU A 49 4.43 -7.60 -17.50
N VAL A 50 5.12 -8.51 -16.80
CA VAL A 50 5.12 -8.69 -15.34
C VAL A 50 5.50 -7.40 -14.62
N HIS A 51 6.29 -6.53 -15.29
CA HIS A 51 6.65 -5.22 -14.76
C HIS A 51 5.53 -4.20 -14.78
N SER A 52 4.45 -4.45 -15.54
CA SER A 52 3.34 -3.52 -15.60
C SER A 52 2.59 -3.43 -14.25
N GLY A 53 2.53 -4.51 -13.46
CA GLY A 53 1.74 -4.57 -12.23
C GLY A 53 0.23 -4.48 -12.49
N LYS A 54 -0.57 -4.35 -11.42
CA LYS A 54 -2.03 -4.21 -11.52
C LYS A 54 -2.43 -2.74 -11.56
N SER A 55 -3.51 -2.44 -12.29
CA SER A 55 -4.09 -1.11 -12.38
C SER A 55 -4.76 -0.67 -11.08
N LEU A 56 -4.68 0.62 -10.77
CA LEU A 56 -5.50 1.23 -9.73
C LEU A 56 -7.01 1.26 -10.09
N GLY A 57 -7.34 1.15 -11.38
CA GLY A 57 -8.72 1.11 -11.87
C GLY A 57 -9.23 2.41 -12.50
N TRP A 58 -8.36 3.37 -12.71
CA TRP A 58 -8.66 4.61 -13.44
C TRP A 58 -7.72 4.75 -14.63
N ILE A 59 -8.27 5.07 -15.81
CA ILE A 59 -7.52 5.16 -17.07
C ILE A 59 -6.34 6.13 -16.94
N LYS A 60 -6.56 7.30 -16.32
CA LYS A 60 -5.51 8.31 -16.14
C LYS A 60 -4.33 7.87 -15.28
N THR A 61 -4.45 6.75 -14.57
CA THR A 61 -3.38 6.20 -13.72
C THR A 61 -2.55 5.11 -14.42
N GLU A 62 -3.02 4.60 -15.57
CA GLU A 62 -2.51 3.38 -16.20
C GLU A 62 -0.99 3.44 -16.53
N ASP A 63 -0.53 4.55 -17.10
CA ASP A 63 0.86 4.73 -17.52
C ASP A 63 1.74 5.36 -16.41
N LYS A 64 1.17 5.62 -15.23
CA LYS A 64 1.83 6.43 -14.19
C LYS A 64 2.08 5.67 -12.90
N PHE A 65 1.14 4.82 -12.50
CA PHE A 65 1.27 4.03 -11.29
C PHE A 65 0.68 2.64 -11.46
N ARG A 66 1.42 1.63 -11.03
CA ARG A 66 0.98 0.23 -11.00
C ARG A 66 1.24 -0.37 -9.62
N ILE A 67 0.36 -1.27 -9.22
CA ILE A 67 0.51 -2.07 -8.00
C ILE A 67 1.34 -3.29 -8.37
N ARG A 68 2.57 -3.35 -7.86
CA ARG A 68 3.51 -4.42 -8.18
C ARG A 68 3.65 -5.38 -7.01
N SER A 69 3.90 -6.63 -7.34
CA SER A 69 4.34 -7.62 -6.37
C SER A 69 5.66 -7.21 -5.73
N SER A 70 5.92 -7.68 -4.52
CA SER A 70 7.16 -7.42 -3.76
C SER A 70 7.35 -5.97 -3.32
N GLU A 71 6.29 -5.15 -3.33
CA GLU A 71 6.34 -3.75 -2.93
C GLU A 71 5.51 -3.46 -1.67
N LEU A 72 6.09 -2.66 -0.78
CA LEU A 72 5.40 -2.05 0.34
C LEU A 72 4.98 -0.63 -0.03
N THR A 73 3.67 -0.37 -0.05
CA THR A 73 3.08 0.95 -0.30
C THR A 73 2.54 1.54 0.99
N ILE A 74 2.99 2.73 1.34
CA ILE A 74 2.37 3.52 2.42
C ILE A 74 1.25 4.36 1.82
N LEU A 75 0.03 4.17 2.33
CA LEU A 75 -1.10 5.04 2.03
C LEU A 75 -1.29 6.02 3.18
N THR A 76 -1.12 7.30 2.93
CA THR A 76 -1.19 8.35 3.96
C THR A 76 -2.21 9.43 3.63
N GLY A 77 -2.41 10.35 4.55
CA GLY A 77 -3.31 11.49 4.45
C GLY A 77 -3.98 11.80 5.78
N VAL A 78 -4.56 12.98 5.91
CA VAL A 78 -5.26 13.41 7.12
C VAL A 78 -6.41 12.46 7.45
N SER A 79 -6.73 12.32 8.74
CA SER A 79 -7.90 11.53 9.16
C SER A 79 -9.18 12.10 8.52
N GLY A 80 -10.08 11.23 8.05
CA GLY A 80 -11.30 11.66 7.37
C GLY A 80 -11.13 12.10 5.90
N HIS A 81 -9.92 12.08 5.34
CA HIS A 81 -9.68 12.43 3.93
C HIS A 81 -9.96 11.30 2.93
N GLY A 82 -10.56 10.20 3.37
CA GLY A 82 -11.07 9.18 2.46
C GLY A 82 -10.07 8.09 2.04
N LYS A 83 -8.97 7.90 2.78
CA LYS A 83 -7.96 6.84 2.51
C LYS A 83 -8.59 5.46 2.31
N SER A 84 -9.31 4.97 3.31
CA SER A 84 -9.96 3.65 3.26
C SER A 84 -11.06 3.58 2.20
N MET A 85 -11.72 4.71 1.89
CA MET A 85 -12.72 4.83 0.83
C MET A 85 -12.07 4.67 -0.56
N TRP A 86 -10.97 5.36 -0.79
CA TRP A 86 -10.21 5.26 -2.04
C TRP A 86 -9.64 3.86 -2.21
N LEU A 87 -9.05 3.31 -1.14
CA LEU A 87 -8.42 1.99 -1.17
C LEU A 87 -9.44 0.86 -1.43
N SER A 88 -10.65 0.95 -0.87
CA SER A 88 -11.70 -0.04 -1.16
C SER A 88 -12.12 -0.03 -2.64
N GLN A 89 -12.14 1.12 -3.30
CA GLN A 89 -12.39 1.19 -4.74
C GLN A 89 -11.22 0.61 -5.56
N VAL A 90 -9.98 0.81 -5.14
CA VAL A 90 -8.80 0.15 -5.72
C VAL A 90 -8.92 -1.36 -5.60
N VAL A 91 -9.29 -1.89 -4.42
CA VAL A 91 -9.50 -3.33 -4.22
C VAL A 91 -10.58 -3.89 -5.16
N LEU A 92 -11.70 -3.17 -5.36
CA LEU A 92 -12.71 -3.59 -6.33
C LEU A 92 -12.15 -3.69 -7.76
N SER A 93 -11.25 -2.79 -8.14
CA SER A 93 -10.55 -2.86 -9.43
C SER A 93 -9.61 -4.07 -9.50
N MET A 94 -8.87 -4.36 -8.43
CA MET A 94 -7.99 -5.53 -8.38
C MET A 94 -8.78 -6.84 -8.50
N MET A 95 -9.93 -6.95 -7.83
CA MET A 95 -10.81 -8.12 -7.93
C MET A 95 -11.28 -8.36 -9.38
N LYS A 96 -11.54 -7.29 -10.16
CA LYS A 96 -11.86 -7.38 -11.59
C LYS A 96 -10.68 -7.88 -12.43
N GLN A 97 -9.45 -7.66 -11.96
CA GLN A 97 -8.21 -8.13 -12.59
C GLN A 97 -7.78 -9.52 -12.05
N ASN A 98 -8.71 -10.28 -11.45
CA ASN A 98 -8.49 -11.60 -10.86
C ASN A 98 -7.37 -11.63 -9.79
N THR A 99 -7.21 -10.56 -9.05
CA THR A 99 -6.26 -10.44 -7.96
C THR A 99 -6.96 -10.78 -6.64
N LYS A 100 -6.36 -11.63 -5.85
CA LYS A 100 -6.87 -11.98 -4.52
C LYS A 100 -6.38 -10.97 -3.50
N CYS A 101 -7.30 -10.37 -2.76
CA CYS A 101 -7.04 -9.32 -1.79
C CYS A 101 -7.46 -9.75 -0.38
N LEU A 102 -6.68 -9.34 0.63
CA LEU A 102 -7.06 -9.45 2.03
C LEU A 102 -7.04 -8.05 2.66
N ILE A 103 -8.15 -7.68 3.31
CA ILE A 103 -8.28 -6.41 4.02
C ILE A 103 -8.32 -6.68 5.52
N ALA A 104 -7.35 -6.17 6.26
CA ALA A 104 -7.35 -6.05 7.70
C ALA A 104 -7.72 -4.60 8.06
N SER A 105 -9.04 -4.34 8.17
CA SER A 105 -9.56 -3.04 8.61
C SER A 105 -9.76 -3.09 10.13
N LEU A 106 -8.75 -2.64 10.87
CA LEU A 106 -8.76 -2.66 12.32
C LEU A 106 -9.61 -1.52 12.93
N GLU A 107 -9.98 -0.53 12.12
CA GLU A 107 -10.82 0.60 12.54
C GLU A 107 -12.30 0.37 12.27
N MET A 108 -12.63 -0.46 11.30
CA MET A 108 -13.99 -0.63 10.83
C MET A 108 -14.42 -2.09 10.81
N ARG A 109 -15.62 -2.37 11.33
CA ARG A 109 -16.16 -3.74 11.32
C ARG A 109 -16.30 -4.27 9.89
N PRO A 110 -16.08 -5.58 9.65
CA PRO A 110 -16.15 -6.22 8.34
C PRO A 110 -17.41 -5.88 7.54
N VAL A 111 -18.56 -5.92 8.18
CA VAL A 111 -19.85 -5.61 7.54
C VAL A 111 -19.87 -4.19 6.98
N LEU A 112 -19.33 -3.20 7.69
CA LEU A 112 -19.29 -1.81 7.22
C LEU A 112 -18.31 -1.63 6.06
N THR A 113 -17.18 -2.32 6.09
CA THR A 113 -16.23 -2.35 4.98
C THR A 113 -16.88 -2.92 3.72
N LEU A 114 -17.55 -4.06 3.85
CA LEU A 114 -18.24 -4.71 2.73
C LEU A 114 -19.44 -3.90 2.24
N ALA A 115 -20.24 -3.29 3.12
CA ALA A 115 -21.37 -2.43 2.75
C ALA A 115 -20.87 -1.23 1.90
N ARG A 116 -19.78 -0.59 2.31
CA ARG A 116 -19.13 0.46 1.51
C ARG A 116 -18.72 -0.04 0.13
N MET A 117 -18.07 -1.19 0.06
CA MET A 117 -17.62 -1.78 -1.21
C MET A 117 -18.81 -2.15 -2.11
N ILE A 118 -19.92 -2.64 -1.54
CA ILE A 118 -21.15 -2.92 -2.29
C ILE A 118 -21.75 -1.63 -2.85
N THR A 119 -21.84 -0.57 -2.06
CA THR A 119 -22.28 0.76 -2.52
C THR A 119 -21.39 1.27 -3.65
N GLN A 120 -20.09 1.13 -3.51
CA GLN A 120 -19.13 1.51 -4.58
C GLN A 120 -19.30 0.66 -5.84
N ALA A 121 -19.53 -0.64 -5.70
CA ALA A 121 -19.70 -1.54 -6.84
C ALA A 121 -21.02 -1.25 -7.59
N LEU A 122 -22.11 -0.99 -6.84
CA LEU A 122 -23.41 -0.66 -7.39
C LEU A 122 -23.48 0.78 -7.92
N GLY A 123 -22.90 1.74 -7.20
CA GLY A 123 -23.05 3.19 -7.42
C GLY A 123 -24.32 3.77 -6.79
N SER A 124 -24.90 3.06 -5.85
CA SER A 124 -26.10 3.46 -5.13
C SER A 124 -26.05 2.96 -3.67
N PRO A 125 -26.58 3.72 -2.71
CA PRO A 125 -26.64 3.29 -1.31
C PRO A 125 -27.73 2.25 -1.03
N GLU A 126 -28.54 1.91 -2.02
CA GLU A 126 -29.72 1.03 -1.87
C GLU A 126 -29.57 -0.27 -2.68
N PRO A 127 -28.67 -1.19 -2.27
CA PRO A 127 -28.55 -2.49 -2.92
C PRO A 127 -29.75 -3.38 -2.57
N THR A 128 -30.24 -4.16 -3.52
CA THR A 128 -31.22 -5.22 -3.25
C THR A 128 -30.53 -6.42 -2.59
N ASP A 129 -31.30 -7.25 -1.86
CA ASP A 129 -30.78 -8.48 -1.26
C ASP A 129 -30.12 -9.41 -2.29
N ASP A 130 -30.70 -9.53 -3.47
CA ASP A 130 -30.15 -10.32 -4.57
C ASP A 130 -28.79 -9.76 -5.04
N TYR A 131 -28.66 -8.44 -5.15
CA TYR A 131 -27.38 -7.82 -5.50
C TYR A 131 -26.30 -8.07 -4.43
N ILE A 132 -26.67 -7.94 -3.14
CA ILE A 132 -25.75 -8.21 -2.02
C ILE A 132 -25.22 -9.65 -2.10
N ARG A 133 -26.12 -10.63 -2.26
CA ARG A 133 -25.74 -12.04 -2.37
C ARG A 133 -24.85 -12.29 -3.58
N LYS A 134 -25.20 -11.76 -4.75
CA LYS A 134 -24.39 -11.87 -5.97
C LYS A 134 -23.03 -11.21 -5.83
N PHE A 135 -22.93 -10.09 -5.10
CA PHE A 135 -21.63 -9.47 -4.81
C PHE A 135 -20.77 -10.39 -3.96
N CYS A 136 -21.32 -10.94 -2.87
CA CYS A 136 -20.60 -11.87 -1.99
C CYS A 136 -20.15 -13.14 -2.74
N ASP A 137 -20.99 -13.70 -3.58
CA ASP A 137 -20.65 -14.87 -4.40
C ASP A 137 -19.50 -14.58 -5.38
N ARG A 138 -19.51 -13.41 -6.02
CA ARG A 138 -18.43 -12.98 -6.94
C ARG A 138 -17.15 -12.60 -6.21
N ALA A 139 -17.27 -12.12 -4.99
CA ALA A 139 -16.13 -11.77 -4.13
C ALA A 139 -15.50 -13.00 -3.46
N LYS A 140 -16.27 -14.10 -3.35
CA LYS A 140 -15.75 -15.37 -2.85
C LYS A 140 -14.47 -15.76 -3.58
N ASP A 141 -13.49 -16.23 -2.84
CA ASP A 141 -12.16 -16.61 -3.33
C ASP A 141 -11.29 -15.47 -3.94
N LYS A 142 -11.78 -14.20 -3.88
CA LYS A 142 -11.04 -13.01 -4.35
C LYS A 142 -10.85 -11.96 -3.27
N LEU A 143 -11.77 -11.88 -2.30
CA LEU A 143 -11.73 -10.90 -1.21
C LEU A 143 -11.87 -11.63 0.12
N TYR A 144 -10.89 -11.43 0.96
CA TYR A 144 -10.84 -11.93 2.34
C TYR A 144 -10.81 -10.75 3.29
N ILE A 145 -11.51 -10.87 4.41
CA ILE A 145 -11.57 -9.83 5.44
C ILE A 145 -11.03 -10.43 6.74
N TYR A 146 -10.11 -9.73 7.37
CA TYR A 146 -9.65 -10.05 8.71
C TYR A 146 -10.74 -9.64 9.70
N ASP A 147 -11.36 -10.62 10.36
CA ASP A 147 -12.52 -10.38 11.24
C ASP A 147 -12.11 -10.03 12.66
N GLN A 148 -11.39 -8.91 12.78
CA GLN A 148 -11.05 -8.32 14.07
C GLN A 148 -11.08 -6.79 13.95
N THR A 149 -11.70 -6.12 14.92
CA THR A 149 -11.66 -4.66 15.10
C THR A 149 -10.98 -4.32 16.40
N GLY A 150 -10.40 -3.13 16.48
CA GLY A 150 -9.57 -2.71 17.61
C GLY A 150 -8.10 -2.97 17.34
N SER A 151 -7.33 -3.20 18.39
CA SER A 151 -5.91 -3.47 18.25
C SER A 151 -5.59 -4.95 18.07
N THR A 152 -4.46 -5.21 17.44
CA THR A 152 -3.87 -6.54 17.28
C THR A 152 -2.34 -6.45 17.38
N LYS A 153 -1.67 -7.55 17.68
CA LYS A 153 -0.22 -7.59 17.72
C LYS A 153 0.36 -7.64 16.30
N SER A 154 1.54 -7.06 16.10
CA SER A 154 2.27 -7.16 14.83
C SER A 154 2.56 -8.61 14.44
N GLU A 155 2.82 -9.50 15.41
CA GLU A 155 3.06 -10.92 15.16
C GLU A 155 1.83 -11.63 14.58
N ASP A 156 0.63 -11.35 15.09
CA ASP A 156 -0.62 -11.91 14.58
C ASP A 156 -0.90 -11.41 13.16
N MET A 157 -0.59 -10.15 12.88
CA MET A 157 -0.70 -9.61 11.53
C MET A 157 0.30 -10.28 10.58
N ILE A 158 1.55 -10.47 10.98
CA ILE A 158 2.55 -11.20 10.19
C ILE A 158 2.10 -12.63 9.92
N ALA A 159 1.59 -13.35 10.94
CA ALA A 159 1.04 -14.69 10.76
C ALA A 159 -0.13 -14.69 9.75
N THR A 160 -0.98 -13.65 9.80
CA THR A 160 -2.09 -13.46 8.84
C THR A 160 -1.59 -13.29 7.40
N LEU A 161 -0.49 -12.55 7.18
CA LEU A 161 0.11 -12.39 5.86
C LEU A 161 0.59 -13.74 5.30
N HIS A 162 1.29 -14.54 6.12
CA HIS A 162 1.76 -15.87 5.73
C HIS A 162 0.58 -16.82 5.44
N TYR A 163 -0.43 -16.87 6.31
CA TYR A 163 -1.64 -17.66 6.07
C TYR A 163 -2.35 -17.24 4.78
N GLY A 164 -2.55 -15.92 4.61
CA GLY A 164 -3.18 -15.37 3.41
C GLY A 164 -2.46 -15.77 2.14
N LYS A 165 -1.13 -15.72 2.13
CA LYS A 165 -0.35 -16.12 0.95
C LYS A 165 -0.38 -17.61 0.71
N TYR A 166 0.01 -18.42 1.70
CA TYR A 166 0.26 -19.85 1.48
C TYR A 166 -1.03 -20.68 1.45
N VAL A 167 -2.08 -20.27 2.15
CA VAL A 167 -3.32 -21.04 2.23
C VAL A 167 -4.39 -20.48 1.28
N LEU A 168 -4.54 -19.16 1.22
CA LEU A 168 -5.60 -18.52 0.42
C LEU A 168 -5.10 -18.04 -0.95
N GLY A 169 -3.78 -17.93 -1.14
CA GLY A 169 -3.16 -17.44 -2.37
C GLY A 169 -3.37 -15.94 -2.59
N VAL A 170 -3.40 -15.16 -1.51
CA VAL A 170 -3.57 -13.70 -1.56
C VAL A 170 -2.36 -13.03 -2.23
N ASP A 171 -2.63 -12.09 -3.11
CA ASP A 171 -1.62 -11.32 -3.85
C ASP A 171 -1.42 -9.92 -3.26
N VAL A 172 -2.48 -9.34 -2.67
CA VAL A 172 -2.47 -7.97 -2.15
C VAL A 172 -3.07 -7.92 -0.75
N PHE A 173 -2.33 -7.37 0.18
CA PHE A 173 -2.73 -7.19 1.57
C PHE A 173 -2.92 -5.72 1.90
N ILE A 174 -3.99 -5.40 2.61
CA ILE A 174 -4.29 -4.07 3.11
C ILE A 174 -4.34 -4.11 4.63
N ILE A 175 -3.51 -3.29 5.30
CA ILE A 175 -3.47 -3.12 6.75
C ILE A 175 -3.92 -1.69 7.06
N ASP A 176 -5.11 -1.52 7.62
CA ASP A 176 -5.72 -0.21 7.94
C ASP A 176 -6.13 -0.18 9.43
N SER A 177 -5.30 0.37 10.33
CA SER A 177 -4.11 1.19 10.10
C SER A 177 -2.93 0.76 10.99
N LEU A 178 -1.75 1.30 10.70
CA LEU A 178 -0.51 1.11 11.49
C LEU A 178 -0.71 1.37 12.99
N MET A 179 -1.51 2.38 13.34
CA MET A 179 -1.75 2.81 14.73
C MET A 179 -2.64 1.86 15.54
N LYS A 180 -3.14 0.79 14.93
CA LYS A 180 -3.92 -0.25 15.58
C LYS A 180 -3.11 -1.50 15.89
N LEU A 181 -1.80 -1.43 15.70
CA LEU A 181 -0.90 -2.51 16.11
C LEU A 181 -0.34 -2.17 17.50
N ASP A 182 -0.65 -3.02 18.50
CA ASP A 182 -0.45 -2.74 19.93
C ASP A 182 1.01 -2.44 20.33
N ASP A 183 1.95 -3.04 19.62
CA ASP A 183 3.39 -2.89 19.83
C ASP A 183 3.99 -1.71 19.04
N VAL A 184 3.13 -0.92 18.36
CA VAL A 184 3.53 0.20 17.50
C VAL A 184 2.80 1.46 17.93
N THR A 185 3.28 2.12 18.99
CA THR A 185 2.73 3.40 19.46
C THR A 185 3.31 4.58 18.66
N GLU A 186 2.66 5.75 18.74
CA GLU A 186 3.16 7.00 18.15
C GLU A 186 4.56 7.37 18.64
N GLU A 187 4.87 7.03 19.89
CA GLU A 187 6.15 7.31 20.55
C GLU A 187 7.22 6.26 20.25
N SER A 188 6.81 5.06 19.81
CA SER A 188 7.72 3.94 19.52
C SER A 188 8.26 4.01 18.08
N LEU A 189 9.15 4.97 17.80
CA LEU A 189 9.79 5.10 16.48
C LEU A 189 10.53 3.83 16.07
N ASP A 190 11.13 3.12 17.01
CA ASP A 190 11.83 1.86 16.75
C ASP A 190 10.86 0.71 16.44
N GLY A 191 9.72 0.63 17.12
CA GLY A 191 8.67 -0.33 16.82
C GLY A 191 8.14 -0.13 15.39
N GLN A 192 7.82 1.10 15.03
CA GLN A 192 7.38 1.46 13.68
C GLN A 192 8.42 1.11 12.61
N LYS A 193 9.70 1.38 12.90
CA LYS A 193 10.81 1.02 12.00
C LYS A 193 10.92 -0.49 11.83
N ARG A 194 10.92 -1.27 12.94
CA ARG A 194 11.00 -2.74 12.88
C ARG A 194 9.85 -3.33 12.09
N LEU A 195 8.61 -2.93 12.39
CA LEU A 195 7.44 -3.42 11.68
C LEU A 195 7.49 -3.08 10.18
N THR A 196 7.77 -1.83 9.84
CA THR A 196 7.86 -1.40 8.43
C THR A 196 8.93 -2.19 7.67
N ASN A 197 10.08 -2.43 8.31
CA ASN A 197 11.12 -3.26 7.73
C ASN A 197 10.66 -4.72 7.55
N SER A 198 10.01 -5.30 8.55
CA SER A 198 9.46 -6.66 8.47
C SER A 198 8.43 -6.78 7.35
N LEU A 199 7.51 -5.81 7.21
CA LEU A 199 6.53 -5.81 6.14
C LEU A 199 7.19 -5.66 4.75
N ALA A 200 8.23 -4.84 4.62
CA ALA A 200 8.96 -4.70 3.36
C ALA A 200 9.72 -5.99 2.99
N VAL A 201 10.28 -6.70 3.97
CA VAL A 201 10.92 -8.01 3.76
C VAL A 201 9.88 -9.04 3.38
N ILE A 202 8.77 -9.13 4.12
CA ILE A 202 7.67 -10.07 3.85
C ILE A 202 7.07 -9.84 2.46
N ALA A 203 6.88 -8.58 2.03
CA ALA A 203 6.39 -8.29 0.69
C ALA A 203 7.27 -8.91 -0.40
N ARG A 204 8.59 -8.86 -0.22
CA ARG A 204 9.57 -9.45 -1.15
C ARG A 204 9.61 -10.97 -1.05
N ASP A 205 9.69 -11.51 0.15
CA ASP A 205 9.83 -12.96 0.37
C ASP A 205 8.58 -13.72 -0.09
N LEU A 206 7.40 -13.18 0.17
CA LEU A 206 6.13 -13.76 -0.25
C LEU A 206 5.71 -13.36 -1.67
N GLN A 207 6.44 -12.45 -2.31
CA GLN A 207 6.09 -11.88 -3.62
C GLN A 207 4.64 -11.36 -3.65
N VAL A 208 4.29 -10.52 -2.69
CA VAL A 208 2.98 -9.89 -2.54
C VAL A 208 3.09 -8.38 -2.51
N SER A 209 2.00 -7.67 -2.77
CA SER A 209 1.91 -6.24 -2.52
C SER A 209 1.27 -5.99 -1.15
N ILE A 210 1.85 -5.10 -0.35
CA ILE A 210 1.31 -4.72 0.95
C ILE A 210 1.01 -3.22 0.93
N PHE A 211 -0.25 -2.85 1.25
CA PHE A 211 -0.64 -1.48 1.55
C PHE A 211 -0.74 -1.33 3.07
N LEU A 212 0.06 -0.41 3.61
CA LEU A 212 0.00 -0.02 5.01
C LEU A 212 -0.55 1.39 5.11
N VAL A 213 -1.72 1.54 5.76
CA VAL A 213 -2.31 2.86 5.99
C VAL A 213 -1.64 3.50 7.21
N ALA A 214 -1.10 4.70 7.02
CA ALA A 214 -0.48 5.50 8.05
C ALA A 214 -1.11 6.90 8.08
N HIS A 215 -1.38 7.42 9.28
CA HIS A 215 -1.88 8.79 9.42
C HIS A 215 -0.77 9.82 9.24
N THR A 216 -1.16 11.04 8.90
CA THR A 216 -0.25 12.20 8.95
C THR A 216 -0.21 12.77 10.36
N ARG A 217 0.89 13.43 10.71
CA ARG A 217 0.94 14.34 11.85
C ARG A 217 -0.08 15.46 11.67
N LYS A 218 -0.49 16.10 12.76
CA LYS A 218 -1.36 17.29 12.68
C LYS A 218 -0.69 18.33 11.80
N LEU A 219 -1.40 18.77 10.77
CA LEU A 219 -1.01 19.88 9.93
C LEU A 219 -1.40 21.20 10.61
N LYS A 220 -0.76 22.29 10.25
CA LYS A 220 -1.11 23.61 10.75
C LYS A 220 -2.49 24.06 10.24
N ASP A 221 -2.82 23.67 9.01
CA ASP A 221 -4.11 23.88 8.36
C ASP A 221 -4.56 22.58 7.68
N GLU A 222 -5.82 22.19 7.87
CA GLU A 222 -6.40 21.00 7.25
C GLU A 222 -6.53 21.11 5.72
N SER A 223 -6.47 22.32 5.18
CA SER A 223 -6.43 22.55 3.73
C SER A 223 -5.04 22.35 3.13
N GLU A 224 -4.00 22.25 3.96
CA GLU A 224 -2.64 21.97 3.52
C GLU A 224 -2.55 20.55 2.94
N ILE A 225 -1.80 20.44 1.84
CA ILE A 225 -1.54 19.14 1.21
C ILE A 225 -0.41 18.45 1.96
N PRO A 226 -0.66 17.29 2.60
CA PRO A 226 0.40 16.56 3.29
C PRO A 226 1.46 16.07 2.31
N ASP A 227 2.71 16.22 2.67
CA ASP A 227 3.82 15.60 1.98
C ASP A 227 4.32 14.34 2.72
N ALA A 228 5.29 13.64 2.11
CA ALA A 228 5.86 12.44 2.69
C ALA A 228 6.58 12.70 4.04
N THR A 229 6.89 13.97 4.39
CA THR A 229 7.51 14.32 5.67
C THR A 229 6.49 14.41 6.79
N ASN A 230 5.21 14.57 6.44
CA ASN A 230 4.10 14.64 7.38
C ASN A 230 3.62 13.26 7.84
N ILE A 231 4.10 12.15 7.25
CA ILE A 231 3.73 10.81 7.69
C ILE A 231 4.05 10.67 9.18
N MET A 232 3.04 10.26 9.96
CA MET A 232 3.20 9.99 11.37
C MET A 232 4.16 8.83 11.54
N GLY A 233 5.20 9.04 12.36
CA GLY A 233 6.24 8.07 12.56
C GLY A 233 7.62 8.57 12.18
N SER A 234 8.55 7.64 12.02
CA SER A 234 9.94 7.97 11.74
C SER A 234 10.19 8.23 10.25
N SER A 235 11.21 9.03 9.94
CA SER A 235 11.73 9.16 8.57
C SER A 235 12.13 7.80 7.96
N HIS A 236 12.34 6.79 8.81
CA HIS A 236 12.63 5.42 8.40
C HIS A 236 11.49 4.78 7.61
N ILE A 237 10.21 5.08 7.93
CA ILE A 237 9.06 4.56 7.18
C ILE A 237 9.19 4.94 5.70
N ARG A 238 9.52 6.22 5.42
CA ARG A 238 9.72 6.71 4.05
C ARG A 238 10.87 5.99 3.32
N ASN A 239 11.94 5.68 4.04
CA ASN A 239 13.12 5.06 3.44
C ASN A 239 12.90 3.57 3.16
N LEU A 240 12.13 2.89 3.99
CA LEU A 240 11.89 1.45 3.92
C LEU A 240 10.82 1.05 2.91
N CYS A 241 9.79 1.88 2.70
CA CYS A 241 8.73 1.58 1.73
C CYS A 241 9.19 1.80 0.29
N ASP A 242 8.49 1.16 -0.64
CA ASP A 242 8.74 1.30 -2.07
C ASP A 242 7.92 2.45 -2.66
N ASN A 243 6.68 2.60 -2.23
CA ASN A 243 5.79 3.66 -2.70
C ASN A 243 5.17 4.44 -1.56
N ILE A 244 4.86 5.71 -1.81
CA ILE A 244 4.07 6.58 -0.92
C ILE A 244 2.94 7.21 -1.73
N ILE A 245 1.72 6.96 -1.30
CA ILE A 245 0.51 7.55 -1.87
C ILE A 245 -0.17 8.37 -0.78
N CYS A 246 -0.51 9.63 -1.08
CA CYS A 246 -1.26 10.50 -0.19
C CYS A 246 -2.65 10.79 -0.76
N VAL A 247 -3.69 10.53 0.01
CA VAL A 247 -5.08 10.90 -0.33
C VAL A 247 -5.42 12.20 0.40
N TRP A 248 -5.80 13.20 -0.37
CA TRP A 248 -6.18 14.52 0.14
C TRP A 248 -7.57 14.89 -0.33
N ARG A 249 -8.42 15.30 0.61
CA ARG A 249 -9.76 15.84 0.37
C ARG A 249 -9.70 17.35 0.28
N ASN A 250 -10.35 17.92 -0.72
CA ASN A 250 -10.32 19.36 -0.97
C ASN A 250 -11.29 20.10 -0.05
N ARG A 251 -10.83 20.38 1.17
CA ARG A 251 -11.60 21.16 2.15
C ARG A 251 -11.85 22.60 1.71
N TYR A 252 -10.98 23.14 0.86
CA TYR A 252 -11.20 24.48 0.31
C TYR A 252 -12.45 24.53 -0.59
N LYS A 253 -12.65 23.53 -1.46
CA LYS A 253 -13.86 23.42 -2.28
C LYS A 253 -15.12 23.33 -1.39
N GLU A 254 -15.07 22.57 -0.31
CA GLU A 254 -16.20 22.47 0.63
C GLU A 254 -16.55 23.81 1.25
N LYS A 255 -15.55 24.59 1.66
CA LYS A 255 -15.77 25.97 2.16
C LYS A 255 -16.39 26.87 1.11
N LEU A 256 -15.97 26.79 -0.16
CA LEU A 256 -16.59 27.57 -1.24
C LEU A 256 -18.07 27.21 -1.44
N ILE A 257 -18.42 25.94 -1.32
CA ILE A 257 -19.82 25.48 -1.38
C ILE A 257 -20.62 26.03 -0.21
N GLU A 258 -20.09 25.95 1.01
CA GLU A 258 -20.74 26.47 2.23
C GLU A 258 -20.94 27.99 2.18
N GLU A 259 -19.99 28.72 1.61
CA GLU A 259 -20.07 30.16 1.47
C GLU A 259 -21.05 30.62 0.37
N GLY A 260 -21.39 29.76 -0.58
CA GLY A 260 -22.35 30.05 -1.65
C GLY A 260 -21.92 31.19 -2.60
N LYS A 261 -20.62 31.52 -2.64
CA LYS A 261 -20.07 32.63 -3.45
C LYS A 261 -19.56 32.22 -4.81
N THR A 262 -19.48 30.93 -5.07
CA THR A 262 -18.91 30.36 -6.30
C THR A 262 -20.03 29.69 -7.09
N SER A 263 -20.05 29.88 -8.40
CA SER A 263 -21.06 29.27 -9.27
C SER A 263 -20.92 27.74 -9.32
N ASP A 264 -22.03 27.05 -9.55
CA ASP A 264 -22.04 25.58 -9.68
C ASP A 264 -21.10 25.09 -10.80
N ASP A 265 -20.98 25.82 -11.90
CA ASP A 265 -20.12 25.47 -13.01
C ASP A 265 -18.63 25.60 -12.67
N GLU A 266 -18.25 26.61 -11.90
CA GLU A 266 -16.89 26.73 -11.39
C GLU A 266 -16.58 25.65 -10.35
N LEU A 267 -17.54 25.30 -9.47
CA LEU A 267 -17.39 24.24 -8.49
C LEU A 267 -17.23 22.85 -9.14
N LYS A 268 -17.92 22.59 -10.27
CA LYS A 268 -17.82 21.32 -10.99
C LYS A 268 -16.40 21.04 -11.49
N ILE A 269 -15.66 22.03 -11.94
CA ILE A 269 -14.30 21.84 -12.47
C ILE A 269 -13.25 21.66 -11.37
N ILE A 270 -13.53 22.13 -10.15
CA ILE A 270 -12.63 21.96 -8.99
C ILE A 270 -12.73 20.50 -8.49
N PRO A 271 -11.62 19.75 -8.39
CA PRO A 271 -11.66 18.39 -7.89
C PRO A 271 -12.02 18.32 -6.41
N ASP A 272 -12.77 17.29 -6.03
CA ASP A 272 -13.13 17.01 -4.63
C ASP A 272 -12.00 16.37 -3.85
N ALA A 273 -11.11 15.67 -4.54
CA ALA A 273 -9.96 15.01 -3.95
C ALA A 273 -8.78 15.00 -4.91
N LYS A 274 -7.59 14.91 -4.33
CA LYS A 274 -6.35 14.61 -5.07
C LYS A 274 -5.66 13.41 -4.45
N VAL A 275 -5.07 12.58 -5.29
CA VAL A 275 -4.22 11.48 -4.87
C VAL A 275 -2.83 11.76 -5.40
N PHE A 276 -1.88 11.90 -4.49
CA PHE A 276 -0.49 12.20 -4.81
C PHE A 276 0.33 10.92 -4.73
N VAL A 277 1.09 10.63 -5.77
CA VAL A 277 2.16 9.65 -5.73
C VAL A 277 3.44 10.41 -5.40
N GLN A 278 3.90 10.29 -4.17
CA GLN A 278 5.01 11.06 -3.61
C GLN A 278 6.33 10.28 -3.61
N LYS A 279 6.25 8.99 -3.89
CA LYS A 279 7.39 8.10 -4.08
C LYS A 279 7.00 6.90 -4.89
N GLN A 280 7.84 6.52 -5.85
CA GLN A 280 7.87 5.24 -6.52
C GLN A 280 9.31 4.77 -6.67
N ARG A 281 9.72 3.68 -6.02
CA ARG A 281 11.09 3.17 -6.13
C ARG A 281 11.38 2.55 -7.49
N ASN A 282 10.39 1.86 -8.04
CA ASN A 282 10.53 1.06 -9.26
C ASN A 282 9.87 1.73 -10.48
N ALA A 283 9.58 3.04 -10.41
CA ALA A 283 9.11 3.84 -11.54
C ALA A 283 9.57 5.30 -11.37
N GLN A 284 9.56 6.05 -12.48
CA GLN A 284 10.10 7.42 -12.49
C GLN A 284 9.05 8.50 -12.22
N TRP A 285 7.75 8.16 -12.36
CA TRP A 285 6.71 9.16 -12.26
C TRP A 285 6.30 9.44 -10.82
N GLU A 286 6.34 10.70 -10.44
CA GLU A 286 5.74 11.24 -9.22
C GLU A 286 4.82 12.40 -9.62
N GLY A 287 3.69 12.55 -8.94
CA GLY A 287 2.72 13.57 -9.31
C GLY A 287 1.36 13.38 -8.63
N SER A 288 0.32 13.93 -9.21
CA SER A 288 -1.03 13.84 -8.63
C SER A 288 -2.12 13.56 -9.66
N PHE A 289 -3.19 12.96 -9.17
CA PHE A 289 -4.43 12.70 -9.89
C PHE A 289 -5.58 13.46 -9.24
N ASN A 290 -6.36 14.18 -10.01
CA ASN A 290 -7.58 14.84 -9.57
C ASN A 290 -8.75 13.87 -9.63
N PHE A 291 -9.63 13.90 -8.62
CA PHE A 291 -10.82 13.08 -8.55
C PHE A 291 -12.05 13.91 -8.15
N TRP A 292 -13.20 13.52 -8.67
CA TRP A 292 -14.52 14.01 -8.30
C TRP A 292 -15.27 12.92 -7.55
N PHE A 293 -15.84 13.25 -6.41
CA PHE A 293 -16.42 12.27 -5.52
C PHE A 293 -17.95 12.21 -5.67
N ASP A 294 -18.45 11.06 -6.08
CA ASP A 294 -19.87 10.75 -6.07
C ASP A 294 -20.29 10.30 -4.67
N GLN A 295 -21.01 11.18 -3.95
CA GLN A 295 -21.45 10.90 -2.57
C GLN A 295 -22.47 9.76 -2.49
N LYS A 296 -23.32 9.56 -3.50
CA LYS A 296 -24.32 8.48 -3.50
C LYS A 296 -23.68 7.11 -3.69
N GLY A 297 -22.81 7.01 -4.67
CA GLY A 297 -22.09 5.80 -5.00
C GLY A 297 -20.80 5.60 -4.19
N LEU A 298 -20.41 6.57 -3.37
CA LEU A 298 -19.13 6.58 -2.63
C LEU A 298 -17.92 6.34 -3.54
N ARG A 299 -17.93 6.92 -4.75
CA ARG A 299 -16.93 6.69 -5.81
C ARG A 299 -16.08 7.89 -6.10
N TYR A 300 -14.83 7.62 -6.42
CA TYR A 300 -13.92 8.58 -7.03
C TYR A 300 -13.98 8.44 -8.55
N ASN A 301 -14.38 9.50 -9.23
CA ASN A 301 -14.51 9.58 -10.68
C ASN A 301 -13.34 10.35 -11.28
N GLU A 302 -12.96 10.00 -12.53
CA GLU A 302 -11.83 10.61 -13.25
C GLU A 302 -12.11 11.99 -13.81
N SER A 303 -13.38 12.31 -14.00
CA SER A 303 -13.88 13.54 -14.59
C SER A 303 -14.97 14.15 -13.73
N PRO A 304 -15.23 15.46 -13.88
CA PRO A 304 -16.34 16.13 -13.22
C PRO A 304 -17.68 15.48 -13.57
N PRO A 305 -18.68 15.59 -12.69
CA PRO A 305 -20.04 15.18 -12.97
C PRO A 305 -20.57 15.95 -14.21
N LYS A 306 -21.29 15.23 -15.04
CA LYS A 306 -21.96 15.84 -16.23
C LYS A 306 -23.06 16.79 -15.84
#